data_510f14a7f9d1d50622de5cb82bdf934c
#
_entry.id   510f14a7f9d1d50622de5cb82bdf934c
#
_cell.length_a   1.000
_cell.length_b   1.000
_cell.length_c   1.000
_cell.angle_alpha   90.00
_cell.angle_beta   90.00
_cell.angle_gamma   90.00
#
_symmetry.space_group_name_H-M   'P 1'
#
loop_
_entity.id
_entity.type
_entity.pdbx_description
1 polymer ?
#
loop_
_entity_poly.entity_id
_entity_poly.type
_entity_poly.pdbx_seq_one_letter_code
_entity_poly.pdbx_strand_id
1 'polypeptide(L)'
;MAASIFDDKAIVPDKEALGMALKDTQVLWDEILDFSDGSGEWKFYSKAAGWTMQVKKSKRTLFYLMPKDGWFQMTFVYGERAVEAAKSFELSENVLGNIEQATAHIEGRSVALDVTSNTELDTVRKMLQLKLEY
;
A
#
# COMPACT_ATOMS: atom_id res chain seq x y z
N MET A 1 5.96 -13.71 -14.10
CA MET A 1 6.71 -12.64 -13.42
C MET A 1 6.02 -12.30 -12.10
N ALA A 2 6.76 -12.29 -11.00
CA ALA A 2 6.19 -11.96 -9.70
C ALA A 2 5.82 -10.48 -9.64
N ALA A 3 4.74 -10.15 -8.93
CA ALA A 3 4.32 -8.77 -8.72
C ALA A 3 5.32 -8.03 -7.83
N SER A 4 5.82 -8.68 -6.76
CA SER A 4 6.89 -8.14 -5.91
C SER A 4 8.27 -8.46 -6.51
N ILE A 5 9.24 -7.57 -6.26
CA ILE A 5 10.63 -7.82 -6.65
C ILE A 5 11.24 -8.97 -5.81
N PHE A 6 10.68 -9.24 -4.63
CA PHE A 6 11.12 -10.34 -3.76
C PHE A 6 10.19 -11.54 -3.97
N ASP A 7 10.64 -12.54 -4.70
CA ASP A 7 9.80 -13.67 -5.12
C ASP A 7 10.27 -15.04 -4.60
N ASP A 8 11.31 -15.07 -3.78
CA ASP A 8 11.82 -16.32 -3.20
C ASP A 8 11.25 -16.52 -1.79
N LYS A 9 10.39 -17.53 -1.63
CA LYS A 9 9.76 -17.86 -0.36
C LYS A 9 10.78 -18.16 0.75
N ALA A 10 11.94 -18.69 0.40
CA ALA A 10 12.97 -19.05 1.37
C ALA A 10 13.74 -17.84 1.91
N ILE A 11 13.62 -16.67 1.27
CA ILE A 11 14.37 -15.48 1.59
C ILE A 11 13.43 -14.33 1.96
N VAL A 12 13.24 -14.11 3.26
CA VAL A 12 12.46 -12.97 3.74
C VAL A 12 13.27 -11.70 3.49
N PRO A 13 12.70 -10.65 2.87
CA PRO A 13 13.43 -9.42 2.64
C PRO A 13 13.91 -8.80 3.95
N ASP A 14 15.19 -8.42 3.99
CA ASP A 14 15.72 -7.65 5.11
C ASP A 14 15.77 -6.16 4.76
N LYS A 15 16.17 -5.35 5.74
CA LYS A 15 16.18 -3.90 5.60
C LYS A 15 17.17 -3.44 4.52
N GLU A 16 18.31 -4.11 4.42
CA GLU A 16 19.32 -3.80 3.42
C GLU A 16 18.85 -4.12 2.02
N ALA A 17 18.28 -5.32 1.82
CA ALA A 17 17.75 -5.73 0.53
C ALA A 17 16.61 -4.81 0.08
N LEU A 18 15.73 -4.42 1.01
CA LEU A 18 14.64 -3.50 0.73
C LEU A 18 15.16 -2.14 0.26
N GLY A 19 16.16 -1.59 0.94
CA GLY A 19 16.77 -0.31 0.56
C GLY A 19 17.39 -0.35 -0.82
N MET A 20 18.08 -1.44 -1.15
CA MET A 20 18.67 -1.62 -2.47
C MET A 20 17.61 -1.72 -3.57
N ALA A 21 16.47 -2.33 -3.28
CA ALA A 21 15.38 -2.47 -4.24
C ALA A 21 14.61 -1.16 -4.43
N LEU A 22 14.32 -0.44 -3.36
CA LEU A 22 13.51 0.77 -3.39
C LEU A 22 14.28 2.01 -3.85
N LYS A 23 15.59 2.01 -3.66
CA LYS A 23 16.44 3.14 -4.06
C LYS A 23 15.93 4.46 -3.45
N ASP A 24 15.67 5.47 -4.25
CA ASP A 24 15.22 6.77 -3.79
C ASP A 24 13.86 6.73 -3.07
N THR A 25 13.03 5.73 -3.33
CA THR A 25 11.71 5.62 -2.70
C THR A 25 11.74 5.02 -1.30
N GLN A 26 12.91 4.57 -0.81
CA GLN A 26 13.02 4.06 0.56
C GLN A 26 12.62 5.10 1.59
N VAL A 27 12.98 6.36 1.37
CA VAL A 27 12.60 7.47 2.26
C VAL A 27 11.08 7.56 2.38
N LEU A 28 10.36 7.42 1.26
CA LEU A 28 8.91 7.47 1.24
C LEU A 28 8.30 6.27 1.99
N TRP A 29 8.86 5.09 1.80
CA TRP A 29 8.44 3.88 2.52
C TRP A 29 8.56 4.08 4.03
N ASP A 30 9.72 4.56 4.49
CA ASP A 30 9.96 4.78 5.91
C ASP A 30 9.03 5.84 6.49
N GLU A 31 8.80 6.94 5.77
CA GLU A 31 7.88 8.00 6.19
C GLU A 31 6.44 7.50 6.28
N ILE A 32 6.01 6.69 5.32
CA ILE A 32 4.64 6.12 5.33
C ILE A 32 4.45 5.22 6.55
N LEU A 33 5.42 4.37 6.85
CA LEU A 33 5.35 3.51 8.04
C LEU A 33 5.32 4.35 9.33
N ASP A 34 6.12 5.41 9.38
CA ASP A 34 6.20 6.27 10.55
C ASP A 34 4.87 6.99 10.81
N PHE A 35 4.32 7.68 9.82
CA PHE A 35 3.08 8.43 10.04
C PHE A 35 1.84 7.54 10.12
N SER A 36 1.89 6.30 9.64
CA SER A 36 0.78 5.35 9.78
C SER A 36 0.62 4.84 11.21
N ASP A 37 1.70 4.89 11.99
CA ASP A 37 1.75 4.32 13.35
C ASP A 37 1.36 2.84 13.36
N GLY A 38 1.62 2.16 12.25
CA GLY A 38 1.31 0.74 12.08
C GLY A 38 2.54 -0.14 12.22
N SER A 39 2.31 -1.44 12.27
CA SER A 39 3.36 -2.46 12.33
C SER A 39 3.35 -3.26 11.04
N GLY A 40 4.50 -3.36 10.39
CA GLY A 40 4.64 -4.12 9.16
C GLY A 40 5.05 -5.57 9.41
N GLU A 41 4.44 -6.46 8.65
CA GLU A 41 4.76 -7.88 8.69
C GLU A 41 4.88 -8.42 7.27
N TRP A 42 5.99 -9.09 6.96
CA TRP A 42 6.17 -9.69 5.65
C TRP A 42 5.29 -10.92 5.49
N LYS A 43 4.56 -10.97 4.37
CA LYS A 43 3.70 -12.10 4.00
C LYS A 43 4.06 -12.59 2.62
N PHE A 44 4.14 -13.89 2.45
CA PHE A 44 4.35 -14.53 1.16
C PHE A 44 3.05 -15.21 0.74
N TYR A 45 2.30 -14.56 -0.15
CA TYR A 45 0.98 -15.06 -0.56
C TYR A 45 1.07 -16.15 -1.62
N SER A 46 1.95 -15.97 -2.59
CA SER A 46 2.16 -16.94 -3.67
C SER A 46 3.44 -16.61 -4.39
N LYS A 47 3.94 -17.55 -5.18
CA LYS A 47 5.12 -17.30 -6.02
C LYS A 47 4.86 -16.19 -7.05
N ALA A 48 3.63 -16.09 -7.53
CA ALA A 48 3.26 -15.05 -8.49
C ALA A 48 3.22 -13.66 -7.86
N ALA A 49 2.78 -13.55 -6.60
CA ALA A 49 2.72 -12.27 -5.89
C ALA A 49 4.06 -11.89 -5.22
N GLY A 50 4.77 -12.88 -4.66
CA GLY A 50 6.00 -12.64 -3.90
C GLY A 50 5.74 -12.10 -2.51
N TRP A 51 6.79 -11.53 -1.88
CA TRP A 51 6.71 -10.96 -0.55
C TRP A 51 6.04 -9.58 -0.58
N THR A 52 5.06 -9.40 0.30
CA THR A 52 4.33 -8.14 0.46
C THR A 52 4.25 -7.83 1.94
N MET A 53 4.43 -6.56 2.30
CA MET A 53 4.32 -6.15 3.70
C MET A 53 2.88 -5.78 4.02
N GLN A 54 2.29 -6.47 4.99
CA GLN A 54 0.98 -6.13 5.53
C GLN A 54 1.19 -5.19 6.71
N VAL A 55 0.61 -3.99 6.64
CA VAL A 55 0.72 -3.00 7.70
C VAL A 55 -0.57 -2.96 8.49
N LYS A 56 -0.46 -3.22 9.79
CA LYS A 56 -1.60 -3.29 10.71
C LYS A 56 -1.45 -2.29 11.83
N LYS A 57 -2.58 -1.81 12.33
CA LYS A 57 -2.66 -1.07 13.59
C LYS A 57 -3.66 -1.80 14.47
N SER A 58 -3.18 -2.30 15.63
CA SER A 58 -3.91 -3.27 16.45
C SER A 58 -4.23 -4.51 15.62
N LYS A 59 -5.48 -4.89 15.45
CA LYS A 59 -5.88 -6.06 14.67
C LYS A 59 -6.37 -5.70 13.27
N ARG A 60 -6.34 -4.42 12.91
CA ARG A 60 -6.87 -3.92 11.64
C ARG A 60 -5.76 -3.73 10.62
N THR A 61 -5.91 -4.33 9.44
CA THR A 61 -5.02 -4.06 8.32
C THR A 61 -5.31 -2.68 7.75
N LEU A 62 -4.27 -1.85 7.65
CA LEU A 62 -4.39 -0.52 7.07
C LEU A 62 -4.14 -0.52 5.57
N PHE A 63 -3.05 -1.15 5.15
CA PHE A 63 -2.66 -1.23 3.74
C PHE A 63 -1.60 -2.30 3.55
N TYR A 64 -1.29 -2.57 2.29
CA TYR A 64 -0.20 -3.46 1.89
C TYR A 64 0.83 -2.68 1.10
N LEU A 65 2.11 -3.02 1.27
CA LEU A 65 3.22 -2.44 0.53
C LEU A 65 3.93 -3.56 -0.23
N MET A 66 3.96 -3.44 -1.57
CA MET A 66 4.61 -4.41 -2.44
C MET A 66 5.83 -3.77 -3.09
N PRO A 67 7.07 -4.18 -2.72
CA PRO A 67 8.27 -3.57 -3.28
C PRO A 67 8.48 -3.96 -4.74
N LYS A 68 8.90 -2.98 -5.53
CA LYS A 68 9.26 -3.12 -6.93
C LYS A 68 10.69 -2.63 -7.13
N ASP A 69 11.15 -2.55 -8.34
CA ASP A 69 12.49 -2.04 -8.64
C ASP A 69 12.46 -0.51 -8.74
N GLY A 70 12.91 0.14 -7.67
CA GLY A 70 12.98 1.60 -7.59
C GLY A 70 11.68 2.30 -7.21
N TRP A 71 10.64 1.54 -6.86
CA TRP A 71 9.34 2.07 -6.44
C TRP A 71 8.57 0.98 -5.68
N PHE A 72 7.38 1.29 -5.19
CA PHE A 72 6.54 0.28 -4.55
C PHE A 72 5.07 0.57 -4.79
N GLN A 73 4.25 -0.48 -4.71
CA GLN A 73 2.80 -0.36 -4.85
C GLN A 73 2.15 -0.42 -3.46
N MET A 74 1.27 0.53 -3.21
CA MET A 74 0.51 0.59 -1.97
C MET A 74 -0.94 0.22 -2.28
N THR A 75 -1.51 -0.70 -1.51
CA THR A 75 -2.87 -1.17 -1.73
C THR A 75 -3.71 -0.97 -0.49
N PHE A 76 -4.82 -0.26 -0.64
CA PHE A 76 -5.85 -0.10 0.40
C PHE A 76 -7.06 -0.96 0.04
N VAL A 77 -7.69 -1.55 1.04
CA VAL A 77 -8.98 -2.21 0.86
C VAL A 77 -10.03 -1.37 1.58
N TYR A 78 -10.92 -0.75 0.81
CA TYR A 78 -11.96 0.14 1.35
C TYR A 78 -13.31 -0.56 1.36
N GLY A 79 -14.00 -0.51 2.51
CA GLY A 79 -15.38 -0.94 2.60
C GLY A 79 -16.32 0.09 1.94
N GLU A 80 -17.59 -0.25 1.82
CA GLU A 80 -18.57 0.64 1.17
C GLU A 80 -18.70 2.00 1.84
N ARG A 81 -18.59 2.05 3.17
CA ARG A 81 -18.64 3.33 3.91
C ARG A 81 -17.48 4.25 3.53
N ALA A 82 -16.29 3.68 3.38
CA ALA A 82 -15.11 4.43 2.99
C ALA A 82 -15.24 4.91 1.54
N VAL A 83 -15.74 4.07 0.65
CA VAL A 83 -15.96 4.43 -0.76
C VAL A 83 -16.93 5.62 -0.86
N GLU A 84 -18.00 5.59 -0.11
CA GLU A 84 -18.98 6.69 -0.09
C GLU A 84 -18.38 7.96 0.51
N ALA A 85 -17.64 7.84 1.61
CA ALA A 85 -16.99 8.98 2.26
C ALA A 85 -15.88 9.58 1.41
N ALA A 86 -15.27 8.82 0.52
CA ALA A 86 -14.19 9.31 -0.36
C ALA A 86 -14.63 10.50 -1.20
N LYS A 87 -15.91 10.57 -1.55
CA LYS A 87 -16.48 11.67 -2.33
C LYS A 87 -16.39 13.00 -1.60
N SER A 88 -16.39 12.97 -0.27
CA SER A 88 -16.31 14.16 0.58
C SER A 88 -14.87 14.49 0.99
N PHE A 89 -13.92 13.62 0.71
CA PHE A 89 -12.51 13.86 0.98
C PHE A 89 -11.90 14.67 -0.17
N GLU A 90 -10.90 15.48 0.14
CA GLU A 90 -10.16 16.26 -0.86
C GLU A 90 -9.15 15.39 -1.61
N LEU A 91 -9.65 14.39 -2.32
CA LEU A 91 -8.84 13.50 -3.14
C LEU A 91 -8.84 13.98 -4.60
N SER A 92 -7.76 13.71 -5.32
CA SER A 92 -7.70 14.04 -6.74
C SER A 92 -8.72 13.23 -7.54
N GLU A 93 -9.11 13.73 -8.71
CA GLU A 93 -10.04 13.01 -9.60
C GLU A 93 -9.51 11.64 -9.98
N ASN A 94 -8.19 11.51 -10.18
CA ASN A 94 -7.57 10.22 -10.50
C ASN A 94 -7.76 9.21 -9.37
N VAL A 95 -7.56 9.62 -8.12
CA VAL A 95 -7.73 8.73 -6.97
C VAL A 95 -9.19 8.35 -6.80
N LEU A 96 -10.11 9.31 -6.90
CA LEU A 96 -11.54 9.03 -6.82
C LEU A 96 -11.99 8.08 -7.92
N GLY A 97 -11.53 8.28 -9.15
CA GLY A 97 -11.83 7.39 -10.26
C GLY A 97 -11.31 5.98 -10.02
N ASN A 98 -10.11 5.85 -9.48
CA ASN A 98 -9.54 4.53 -9.15
C ASN A 98 -10.37 3.81 -8.09
N ILE A 99 -10.86 4.53 -7.08
CA ILE A 99 -11.73 3.95 -6.05
C ILE A 99 -13.05 3.47 -6.64
N GLU A 100 -13.68 4.30 -7.48
CA GLU A 100 -14.97 3.97 -8.11
C GLU A 100 -14.86 2.78 -9.05
N GLN A 101 -13.74 2.65 -9.78
CA GLN A 101 -13.53 1.61 -10.77
C GLN A 101 -12.89 0.35 -10.18
N ALA A 102 -12.46 0.38 -8.93
CA ALA A 102 -11.80 -0.75 -8.29
C ALA A 102 -12.73 -1.96 -8.22
N THR A 103 -12.16 -3.14 -8.39
CA THR A 103 -12.90 -4.39 -8.31
C THR A 103 -13.44 -4.59 -6.89
N ALA A 104 -14.75 -4.81 -6.78
CA ALA A 104 -15.38 -5.09 -5.49
C ALA A 104 -15.15 -6.55 -5.11
N HIS A 105 -14.71 -6.78 -3.88
CA HIS A 105 -14.55 -8.09 -3.28
C HIS A 105 -15.43 -8.16 -2.03
N ILE A 106 -15.56 -9.36 -1.44
CA ILE A 106 -16.31 -9.53 -0.19
C ILE A 106 -15.78 -8.62 0.90
N GLU A 107 -14.46 -8.42 0.95
CA GLU A 107 -13.79 -7.60 1.98
C GLU A 107 -13.83 -6.10 1.67
N GLY A 108 -14.23 -5.72 0.47
CA GLY A 108 -14.24 -4.32 0.02
C GLY A 108 -13.59 -4.15 -1.34
N ARG A 109 -13.26 -2.90 -1.67
CA ARG A 109 -12.60 -2.56 -2.94
C ARG A 109 -11.11 -2.38 -2.74
N SER A 110 -10.31 -3.10 -3.53
CA SER A 110 -8.85 -2.97 -3.52
C SER A 110 -8.43 -1.83 -4.43
N VAL A 111 -7.78 -0.82 -3.84
CA VAL A 111 -7.31 0.37 -4.56
C VAL A 111 -5.79 0.41 -4.46
N ALA A 112 -5.13 0.35 -5.60
CA ALA A 112 -3.67 0.39 -5.68
C ALA A 112 -3.18 1.78 -6.05
N LEU A 113 -2.09 2.19 -5.41
CA LEU A 113 -1.39 3.44 -5.72
C LEU A 113 0.08 3.11 -5.93
N ASP A 114 0.63 3.50 -7.07
CA ASP A 114 2.05 3.35 -7.35
C ASP A 114 2.80 4.52 -6.70
N VAL A 115 3.73 4.20 -5.79
CA VAL A 115 4.53 5.20 -5.10
C VAL A 115 5.91 5.26 -5.75
N THR A 116 6.18 6.36 -6.40
CA THR A 116 7.45 6.64 -7.07
C THR A 116 8.10 7.86 -6.42
N SER A 117 9.29 8.23 -6.87
CA SER A 117 9.98 9.43 -6.35
C SER A 117 9.18 10.72 -6.59
N ASN A 118 8.22 10.71 -7.50
CA ASN A 118 7.37 11.86 -7.82
C ASN A 118 6.03 11.87 -7.08
N THR A 119 5.74 10.83 -6.28
CA THR A 119 4.47 10.73 -5.56
C THR A 119 4.42 11.73 -4.42
N GLU A 120 3.31 12.45 -4.31
CA GLU A 120 3.06 13.37 -3.21
C GLU A 120 2.54 12.61 -1.99
N LEU A 121 3.24 12.74 -0.86
CA LEU A 121 2.85 12.06 0.38
C LEU A 121 1.53 12.57 0.93
N ASP A 122 1.12 13.78 0.58
CA ASP A 122 -0.19 14.31 0.98
C ASP A 122 -1.33 13.43 0.47
N THR A 123 -1.24 12.93 -0.75
CA THR A 123 -2.20 11.98 -1.32
C THR A 123 -2.25 10.70 -0.50
N VAL A 124 -1.09 10.17 -0.12
CA VAL A 124 -1.00 8.96 0.69
C VAL A 124 -1.63 9.17 2.06
N ARG A 125 -1.35 10.32 2.69
CA ARG A 125 -1.92 10.66 4.00
C ARG A 125 -3.45 10.74 3.96
N LYS A 126 -4.00 11.33 2.91
CA LYS A 126 -5.45 11.43 2.73
C LYS A 126 -6.10 10.06 2.54
N MET A 127 -5.48 9.20 1.73
CA MET A 127 -5.97 7.84 1.53
C MET A 127 -5.92 7.03 2.83
N LEU A 128 -4.85 7.19 3.61
CA LEU A 128 -4.72 6.54 4.91
C LEU A 128 -5.76 7.06 5.90
N GLN A 129 -5.97 8.36 5.94
CA GLN A 129 -6.97 8.96 6.83
C GLN A 129 -8.36 8.43 6.52
N LEU A 130 -8.70 8.29 5.25
CA LEU A 130 -9.97 7.67 4.84
C LEU A 130 -10.09 6.25 5.39
N LYS A 131 -9.01 5.47 5.33
CA LYS A 131 -9.00 4.10 5.86
C LYS A 131 -9.14 4.07 7.37
N LEU A 132 -8.50 5.00 8.08
CA LEU A 132 -8.54 5.05 9.55
C LEU A 132 -9.93 5.46 10.07
N GLU A 133 -10.64 6.31 9.37
CA GLU A 133 -11.96 6.80 9.79
C GLU A 133 -13.10 5.81 9.45
N TYR A 134 -12.91 5.00 8.44
CA TYR A 134 -13.94 4.09 7.93
C TYR A 134 -13.42 2.67 7.75
#